data_f43dbaff159ab3819895c64e9ba477ce
#
_entry.id   f43dbaff159ab3819895c64e9ba477ce
#
_cell.length_a   1.000
_cell.length_b   1.000
_cell.length_c   1.000
_cell.angle_alpha   90.00
_cell.angle_beta   90.00
_cell.angle_gamma   90.00
#
_symmetry.space_group_name_H-M   'P 1'
#
loop_
_entity.id
_entity.type
_entity.pdbx_description
1 polymer ?
#
loop_
_entity_poly.entity_id
_entity_poly.type
_entity_poly.pdbx_seq_one_letter_code
_entity_poly.pdbx_strand_id
1 'polypeptide(L)'
;MITIIYGGLLVTNKILSIGQLVSFIAYISNMVWPMFAIGYLFNILERGSASYDRVEKLLDEKPLITDAHADPNITSQDLQGELKYDIKSFAYPDEPDIPVLKQVNFTLKPGQTLGLVGRVGAGKTTIIQLLLREFDQYDGQITLNGKDIRNIPLKVLLSQISYVPQNNFLFSTSIGKNIAFSSENVDKDDIAAAAKKSDLHDDVLQMPKGYETLVGENGLSLSGGQRQRMSIARALLKDSQILILDDALSAVDAKTETEILSSLRKERADKTTMIAAHRLTSVMDADLILVLKDGQIVERGNHQQLLAADGWYAEMWRRQELQAKVGEDTDE
;
A
#
# COMPACT_ATOMS: atom_id res chain seq x y z
N MET A 1 19.73 -32.02 -55.94
CA MET A 1 19.32 -32.91 -57.05
C MET A 1 19.49 -32.21 -58.39
N ILE A 2 18.83 -31.10 -58.70
CA ILE A 2 18.93 -30.39 -60.00
C ILE A 2 20.36 -30.05 -60.35
N THR A 3 21.18 -29.57 -59.41
CA THR A 3 22.59 -29.20 -59.61
C THR A 3 23.47 -30.39 -60.06
N ILE A 4 23.21 -31.59 -59.53
CA ILE A 4 23.95 -32.79 -59.87
C ILE A 4 23.58 -33.25 -61.26
N ILE A 5 22.29 -33.28 -61.61
CA ILE A 5 21.84 -33.75 -62.94
C ILE A 5 22.27 -32.78 -64.03
N TYR A 6 22.01 -31.50 -63.87
CA TYR A 6 22.34 -30.49 -64.86
C TYR A 6 23.89 -30.29 -64.99
N GLY A 7 24.56 -30.26 -63.84
CA GLY A 7 26.01 -30.14 -63.75
C GLY A 7 26.71 -31.36 -64.41
N GLY A 8 26.16 -32.58 -64.22
CA GLY A 8 26.64 -33.79 -64.87
C GLY A 8 26.54 -33.75 -66.42
N LEU A 9 25.40 -33.18 -66.90
CA LEU A 9 25.25 -32.96 -68.36
C LEU A 9 26.29 -31.97 -68.94
N LEU A 10 26.60 -30.92 -68.18
CA LEU A 10 27.62 -29.94 -68.58
C LEU A 10 29.03 -30.53 -68.57
N VAL A 11 29.31 -31.43 -67.65
CA VAL A 11 30.59 -32.15 -67.61
C VAL A 11 30.73 -33.12 -68.80
N THR A 12 29.68 -33.89 -69.13
CA THR A 12 29.67 -34.78 -70.30
C THR A 12 29.84 -34.01 -71.62
N ASN A 13 29.28 -32.82 -71.71
CA ASN A 13 29.44 -31.92 -72.85
C ASN A 13 30.76 -31.11 -72.83
N LYS A 14 31.67 -31.40 -71.90
CA LYS A 14 32.98 -30.74 -71.74
C LYS A 14 32.92 -29.24 -71.52
N ILE A 15 31.79 -28.70 -71.06
CA ILE A 15 31.60 -27.30 -70.73
C ILE A 15 32.17 -27.01 -69.33
N LEU A 16 32.05 -27.98 -68.39
CA LEU A 16 32.56 -27.90 -67.03
C LEU A 16 33.52 -29.05 -66.74
N SER A 17 34.54 -28.80 -65.92
CA SER A 17 35.35 -29.86 -65.34
C SER A 17 34.69 -30.50 -64.15
N ILE A 18 35.01 -31.74 -63.81
CA ILE A 18 34.50 -32.39 -62.59
C ILE A 18 34.86 -31.59 -61.34
N GLY A 19 36.08 -31.02 -61.28
CA GLY A 19 36.50 -30.17 -60.13
C GLY A 19 35.67 -28.94 -59.98
N GLN A 20 35.26 -28.26 -61.08
CA GLN A 20 34.36 -27.09 -61.04
C GLN A 20 32.98 -27.50 -60.58
N LEU A 21 32.43 -28.62 -60.97
CA LEU A 21 31.13 -29.11 -60.46
C LEU A 21 31.21 -29.42 -59.00
N VAL A 22 32.24 -30.09 -58.49
CA VAL A 22 32.43 -30.36 -57.06
C VAL A 22 32.57 -29.07 -56.27
N SER A 23 33.38 -28.11 -56.73
CA SER A 23 33.51 -26.78 -56.08
C SER A 23 32.17 -26.01 -56.00
N PHE A 24 31.39 -26.07 -57.12
CA PHE A 24 30.07 -25.41 -57.12
C PHE A 24 29.10 -26.02 -56.13
N ILE A 25 29.06 -27.35 -56.00
CA ILE A 25 28.26 -28.03 -54.99
C ILE A 25 28.71 -27.64 -53.58
N ALA A 26 30.02 -27.58 -53.35
CA ALA A 26 30.59 -27.16 -52.06
C ALA A 26 30.17 -25.70 -51.70
N TYR A 27 30.20 -24.78 -52.66
CA TYR A 27 29.77 -23.41 -52.42
C TYR A 27 28.27 -23.30 -52.09
N ILE A 28 27.42 -24.06 -52.84
CA ILE A 28 25.97 -24.09 -52.50
C ILE A 28 25.76 -24.63 -51.09
N SER A 29 26.47 -25.71 -50.73
CA SER A 29 26.35 -26.28 -49.35
C SER A 29 26.81 -25.30 -48.29
N ASN A 30 27.88 -24.55 -48.54
CA ASN A 30 28.36 -23.54 -47.60
C ASN A 30 27.42 -22.33 -47.47
N MET A 31 26.56 -22.04 -48.46
CA MET A 31 25.57 -20.97 -48.40
C MET A 31 24.36 -21.31 -47.52
N VAL A 32 24.11 -22.59 -47.24
CA VAL A 32 22.93 -23.01 -46.45
C VAL A 32 22.94 -22.41 -45.05
N TRP A 33 24.04 -22.48 -44.36
CA TRP A 33 24.18 -21.97 -43.01
C TRP A 33 23.96 -20.44 -42.90
N PRO A 34 24.59 -19.59 -43.71
CA PRO A 34 24.33 -18.16 -43.73
C PRO A 34 22.84 -17.81 -43.95
N MET A 35 22.14 -18.55 -44.83
CA MET A 35 20.72 -18.32 -45.06
C MET A 35 19.87 -18.66 -43.83
N PHE A 36 20.14 -19.75 -43.12
CA PHE A 36 19.49 -20.04 -41.86
C PHE A 36 19.83 -19.01 -40.80
N ALA A 37 21.09 -18.56 -40.73
CA ALA A 37 21.52 -17.53 -39.80
C ALA A 37 20.77 -16.20 -39.99
N ILE A 38 20.52 -15.79 -41.26
CA ILE A 38 19.72 -14.62 -41.58
C ILE A 38 18.27 -14.78 -41.06
N GLY A 39 17.64 -15.92 -41.35
CA GLY A 39 16.29 -16.20 -40.85
C GLY A 39 16.20 -16.17 -39.33
N TYR A 40 17.20 -16.73 -38.64
CA TYR A 40 17.29 -16.70 -37.19
C TYR A 40 17.51 -15.30 -36.64
N LEU A 41 18.34 -14.50 -37.32
CA LEU A 41 18.57 -13.09 -36.96
C LEU A 41 17.27 -12.27 -36.98
N PHE A 42 16.42 -12.42 -37.99
CA PHE A 42 15.13 -11.74 -38.05
C PHE A 42 14.24 -12.08 -36.85
N ASN A 43 14.19 -13.37 -36.51
CA ASN A 43 13.40 -13.78 -35.30
C ASN A 43 13.95 -13.18 -34.00
N ILE A 44 15.28 -13.06 -33.87
CA ILE A 44 15.90 -12.42 -32.70
C ILE A 44 15.55 -10.92 -32.67
N LEU A 45 15.64 -10.24 -33.81
CA LEU A 45 15.35 -8.80 -33.92
C LEU A 45 13.88 -8.52 -33.60
N GLU A 46 12.94 -9.30 -34.14
CA GLU A 46 11.51 -9.13 -33.82
C GLU A 46 11.23 -9.30 -32.33
N ARG A 47 11.77 -10.37 -31.70
CA ARG A 47 11.60 -10.57 -30.25
C ARG A 47 12.27 -9.47 -29.43
N GLY A 48 13.46 -9.03 -29.86
CA GLY A 48 14.19 -7.94 -29.23
C GLY A 48 13.43 -6.63 -29.31
N SER A 49 12.92 -6.27 -30.49
CA SER A 49 12.10 -5.07 -30.69
C SER A 49 10.84 -5.10 -29.83
N ALA A 50 10.07 -6.19 -29.85
CA ALA A 50 8.87 -6.32 -29.03
C ALA A 50 9.13 -6.26 -27.51
N SER A 51 10.31 -6.68 -27.08
CA SER A 51 10.72 -6.56 -25.68
C SER A 51 11.16 -5.15 -25.35
N TYR A 52 11.88 -4.50 -26.24
CA TYR A 52 12.31 -3.11 -26.14
C TYR A 52 11.08 -2.17 -26.04
N ASP A 53 10.12 -2.31 -26.97
CA ASP A 53 8.89 -1.50 -27.00
C ASP A 53 8.10 -1.60 -25.70
N ARG A 54 8.07 -2.78 -25.06
CA ARG A 54 7.43 -2.95 -23.76
C ARG A 54 8.15 -2.22 -22.63
N VAL A 55 9.49 -2.26 -22.64
CA VAL A 55 10.31 -1.54 -21.66
C VAL A 55 10.18 -0.04 -21.86
N GLU A 56 10.28 0.42 -23.12
CA GLU A 56 10.15 1.83 -23.48
C GLU A 56 8.78 2.38 -23.06
N LYS A 57 7.70 1.65 -23.36
CA LYS A 57 6.36 2.04 -22.91
C LYS A 57 6.24 2.21 -21.40
N LEU A 58 6.90 1.33 -20.62
CA LEU A 58 6.91 1.45 -19.16
C LEU A 58 7.74 2.64 -18.69
N LEU A 59 8.87 2.93 -19.35
CA LEU A 59 9.73 4.07 -19.01
C LEU A 59 9.11 5.41 -19.40
N ASP A 60 8.27 5.44 -20.43
CA ASP A 60 7.56 6.64 -20.89
C ASP A 60 6.34 6.98 -20.04
N GLU A 61 5.87 6.06 -19.19
CA GLU A 61 4.79 6.36 -18.26
C GLU A 61 5.19 7.46 -17.28
N LYS A 62 4.44 8.55 -17.31
CA LYS A 62 4.67 9.69 -16.41
C LYS A 62 3.99 9.42 -15.08
N PRO A 63 4.68 9.66 -13.95
CA PRO A 63 4.05 9.59 -12.63
C PRO A 63 2.85 10.53 -12.55
N LEU A 64 1.73 10.03 -12.06
CA LEU A 64 0.52 10.84 -11.85
C LEU A 64 0.70 11.83 -10.70
N ILE A 65 1.51 11.46 -9.71
CA ILE A 65 1.81 12.29 -8.53
C ILE A 65 3.24 12.79 -8.64
N THR A 66 3.39 14.12 -8.62
CA THR A 66 4.70 14.78 -8.71
C THR A 66 4.74 15.99 -7.78
N ASP A 67 5.94 16.45 -7.48
CA ASP A 67 6.18 17.69 -6.71
C ASP A 67 6.32 18.93 -7.63
N ALA A 68 5.86 18.86 -8.90
CA ALA A 68 6.01 19.96 -9.87
C ALA A 68 5.36 21.29 -9.41
N HIS A 69 4.34 21.22 -8.57
CA HIS A 69 3.61 22.37 -8.02
C HIS A 69 3.85 22.56 -6.51
N ALA A 70 4.71 21.73 -5.88
CA ALA A 70 5.00 21.82 -4.46
C ALA A 70 5.85 23.06 -4.16
N ASP A 71 5.55 23.74 -3.05
CA ASP A 71 6.39 24.81 -2.51
C ASP A 71 7.57 24.19 -1.73
N PRO A 72 8.82 24.34 -2.23
CA PRO A 72 9.98 23.75 -1.60
C PRO A 72 10.33 24.36 -0.22
N ASN A 73 9.73 25.49 0.12
CA ASN A 73 9.97 26.15 1.42
C ASN A 73 9.11 25.56 2.55
N ILE A 74 8.11 24.73 2.23
CA ILE A 74 7.28 24.10 3.26
C ILE A 74 8.10 23.03 3.97
N THR A 75 8.17 23.17 5.30
CA THR A 75 8.86 22.24 6.20
C THR A 75 7.88 21.47 7.08
N SER A 76 8.36 20.46 7.78
CA SER A 76 7.55 19.68 8.73
C SER A 76 6.94 20.53 9.86
N GLN A 77 7.60 21.62 10.25
CA GLN A 77 7.10 22.52 11.30
C GLN A 77 5.87 23.32 10.85
N ASP A 78 5.78 23.64 9.56
CA ASP A 78 4.65 24.36 8.97
C ASP A 78 3.36 23.52 8.92
N LEU A 79 3.47 22.21 9.12
CA LEU A 79 2.37 21.27 9.00
C LEU A 79 1.74 20.88 10.34
N GLN A 80 2.21 21.47 11.44
CA GLN A 80 1.64 21.25 12.78
C GLN A 80 0.37 22.06 12.93
N GLY A 81 -0.79 21.42 12.76
CA GLY A 81 -2.08 22.12 12.84
C GLY A 81 -3.27 21.22 12.49
N GLU A 82 -4.38 21.86 12.17
CA GLU A 82 -5.61 21.14 11.85
C GLU A 82 -5.51 20.43 10.49
N LEU A 83 -6.10 19.25 10.42
CA LEU A 83 -6.35 18.53 9.18
C LEU A 83 -7.80 18.79 8.74
N LYS A 84 -7.98 19.37 7.56
CA LYS A 84 -9.30 19.67 7.01
C LYS A 84 -9.51 18.98 5.68
N TYR A 85 -10.63 18.31 5.54
CA TYR A 85 -11.16 17.74 4.31
C TYR A 85 -12.32 18.57 3.80
N ASP A 86 -12.32 18.88 2.52
CA ASP A 86 -13.41 19.52 1.80
C ASP A 86 -13.45 18.95 0.37
N ILE A 87 -13.83 17.67 0.26
CA ILE A 87 -13.91 16.95 -1.00
C ILE A 87 -15.33 17.00 -1.51
N LYS A 88 -15.53 17.57 -2.70
CA LYS A 88 -16.81 17.58 -3.40
C LYS A 88 -17.06 16.27 -4.11
N SER A 89 -16.05 15.77 -4.85
CA SER A 89 -16.11 14.48 -5.50
C SER A 89 -14.74 13.89 -5.76
N PHE A 90 -14.67 12.56 -5.75
CA PHE A 90 -13.52 11.78 -6.22
C PHE A 90 -13.99 10.50 -6.91
N ALA A 91 -13.39 10.19 -8.06
CA ALA A 91 -13.48 8.92 -8.77
C ALA A 91 -12.08 8.39 -9.07
N TYR A 92 -11.91 7.07 -9.13
CA TYR A 92 -10.63 6.49 -9.51
C TYR A 92 -10.34 6.73 -10.99
N PRO A 93 -9.05 6.89 -11.39
CA PRO A 93 -8.67 7.20 -12.77
C PRO A 93 -9.11 6.15 -13.81
N ASP A 94 -9.25 4.91 -13.40
CA ASP A 94 -9.72 3.78 -14.23
C ASP A 94 -11.26 3.72 -14.37
N GLU A 95 -12.01 4.38 -13.46
CA GLU A 95 -13.46 4.49 -13.49
C GLU A 95 -13.92 5.95 -13.26
N PRO A 96 -13.57 6.90 -14.13
CA PRO A 96 -13.76 8.35 -13.89
C PRO A 96 -15.23 8.79 -13.80
N ASP A 97 -16.15 8.02 -14.37
CA ASP A 97 -17.58 8.32 -14.37
C ASP A 97 -18.30 7.86 -13.08
N ILE A 98 -17.63 7.09 -12.23
CA ILE A 98 -18.21 6.53 -11.00
C ILE A 98 -17.61 7.23 -9.78
N PRO A 99 -18.27 8.26 -9.23
CA PRO A 99 -17.75 8.95 -8.04
C PRO A 99 -17.84 8.04 -6.80
N VAL A 100 -16.67 7.78 -6.21
CA VAL A 100 -16.50 6.95 -5.00
C VAL A 100 -16.66 7.77 -3.72
N LEU A 101 -16.24 9.05 -3.73
CA LEU A 101 -16.51 9.98 -2.62
C LEU A 101 -17.33 11.16 -3.12
N LYS A 102 -18.29 11.60 -2.29
CA LYS A 102 -19.22 12.70 -2.59
C LYS A 102 -19.43 13.55 -1.34
N GLN A 103 -19.09 14.84 -1.40
CA GLN A 103 -19.32 15.82 -0.33
C GLN A 103 -18.80 15.38 1.05
N VAL A 104 -17.54 14.89 1.07
CA VAL A 104 -16.86 14.50 2.31
C VAL A 104 -16.17 15.73 2.91
N ASN A 105 -16.70 16.23 4.02
CA ASN A 105 -16.13 17.37 4.72
C ASN A 105 -16.04 17.12 6.23
N PHE A 106 -14.89 17.41 6.82
CA PHE A 106 -14.65 17.39 8.25
C PHE A 106 -13.36 18.11 8.60
N THR A 107 -13.19 18.43 9.87
CA THR A 107 -11.97 19.05 10.40
C THR A 107 -11.55 18.33 11.67
N LEU A 108 -10.25 18.05 11.80
CA LEU A 108 -9.63 17.49 13.00
C LEU A 108 -8.58 18.46 13.52
N LYS A 109 -8.68 18.78 14.80
CA LYS A 109 -7.65 19.54 15.50
C LYS A 109 -6.52 18.60 15.96
N PRO A 110 -5.31 19.12 16.20
CA PRO A 110 -4.27 18.35 16.86
C PRO A 110 -4.78 17.72 18.16
N GLY A 111 -4.39 16.50 18.46
CA GLY A 111 -4.84 15.76 19.64
C GLY A 111 -6.17 15.02 19.47
N GLN A 112 -6.93 15.25 18.40
CA GLN A 112 -8.20 14.56 18.18
C GLN A 112 -8.02 13.21 17.48
N THR A 113 -8.87 12.26 17.89
CA THR A 113 -9.02 10.95 17.25
C THR A 113 -10.28 10.93 16.38
N LEU A 114 -10.10 10.57 15.10
CA LEU A 114 -11.19 10.31 14.15
C LEU A 114 -11.46 8.82 14.03
N GLY A 115 -12.71 8.41 14.19
CA GLY A 115 -13.21 7.09 13.81
C GLY A 115 -13.90 7.14 12.44
N LEU A 116 -13.48 6.30 11.51
CA LEU A 116 -14.15 6.08 10.22
C LEU A 116 -14.81 4.71 10.23
N VAL A 117 -16.14 4.69 10.16
CA VAL A 117 -16.93 3.44 10.17
C VAL A 117 -17.88 3.38 8.98
N GLY A 118 -18.31 2.18 8.63
CA GLY A 118 -19.19 1.94 7.50
C GLY A 118 -18.95 0.57 6.88
N ARG A 119 -19.82 0.17 5.97
CA ARG A 119 -19.71 -1.12 5.26
C ARG A 119 -18.43 -1.19 4.42
N VAL A 120 -18.06 -2.40 4.00
CA VAL A 120 -17.00 -2.60 3.00
C VAL A 120 -17.40 -1.84 1.73
N GLY A 121 -16.43 -1.13 1.13
CA GLY A 121 -16.68 -0.30 -0.07
C GLY A 121 -17.31 1.07 0.20
N ALA A 122 -17.53 1.48 1.46
CA ALA A 122 -18.12 2.79 1.78
C ALA A 122 -17.19 4.00 1.54
N GLY A 123 -15.90 3.78 1.22
CA GLY A 123 -14.94 4.85 0.93
C GLY A 123 -13.96 5.18 2.07
N LYS A 124 -13.91 4.37 3.15
CA LYS A 124 -12.98 4.62 4.29
C LYS A 124 -11.52 4.66 3.87
N THR A 125 -11.04 3.61 3.22
CA THR A 125 -9.66 3.53 2.70
C THR A 125 -9.39 4.59 1.65
N THR A 126 -10.38 4.95 0.83
CA THR A 126 -10.25 6.03 -0.18
C THR A 126 -9.95 7.38 0.47
N ILE A 127 -10.60 7.72 1.59
CA ILE A 127 -10.28 8.93 2.37
C ILE A 127 -8.81 8.91 2.81
N ILE A 128 -8.32 7.77 3.29
CA ILE A 128 -6.92 7.60 3.71
C ILE A 128 -5.96 7.75 2.52
N GLN A 129 -6.25 7.12 1.39
CA GLN A 129 -5.43 7.18 0.18
C GLN A 129 -5.28 8.61 -0.36
N LEU A 130 -6.34 9.42 -0.29
CA LEU A 130 -6.26 10.83 -0.66
C LEU A 130 -5.33 11.63 0.26
N LEU A 131 -5.32 11.34 1.58
CA LEU A 131 -4.38 12.00 2.51
C LEU A 131 -2.93 11.58 2.25
N LEU A 132 -2.71 10.32 1.87
CA LEU A 132 -1.40 9.81 1.50
C LEU A 132 -0.93 10.32 0.12
N ARG A 133 -1.77 11.10 -0.57
CA ARG A 133 -1.54 11.55 -1.94
C ARG A 133 -1.25 10.39 -2.91
N GLU A 134 -1.97 9.28 -2.78
CA GLU A 134 -1.97 8.24 -3.80
C GLU A 134 -2.74 8.70 -5.05
N PHE A 135 -3.63 9.69 -4.88
CA PHE A 135 -4.41 10.35 -5.94
C PHE A 135 -4.50 11.85 -5.67
N ASP A 136 -4.24 12.67 -6.69
CA ASP A 136 -4.36 14.15 -6.64
C ASP A 136 -5.57 14.67 -7.45
N GLN A 137 -6.22 13.79 -8.24
CA GLN A 137 -7.31 14.14 -9.15
C GLN A 137 -8.67 14.08 -8.43
N TYR A 138 -8.93 15.04 -7.55
CA TYR A 138 -10.22 15.19 -6.86
C TYR A 138 -10.70 16.64 -6.91
N ASP A 139 -12.03 16.83 -6.92
CA ASP A 139 -12.64 18.16 -6.76
C ASP A 139 -12.74 18.51 -5.28
N GLY A 140 -12.21 19.67 -4.93
CA GLY A 140 -12.10 20.12 -3.54
C GLY A 140 -10.65 20.25 -3.07
N GLN A 141 -10.45 20.19 -1.76
CA GLN A 141 -9.13 20.32 -1.16
C GLN A 141 -9.01 19.52 0.14
N ILE A 142 -7.78 19.07 0.42
CA ILE A 142 -7.36 18.56 1.73
C ILE A 142 -6.25 19.48 2.20
N THR A 143 -6.39 20.05 3.38
CA THR A 143 -5.37 20.97 3.91
C THR A 143 -4.83 20.47 5.25
N LEU A 144 -3.53 20.65 5.44
CA LEU A 144 -2.84 20.45 6.70
C LEU A 144 -2.26 21.79 7.16
N ASN A 145 -2.73 22.27 8.29
CA ASN A 145 -2.46 23.64 8.80
C ASN A 145 -2.71 24.73 7.74
N GLY A 146 -3.85 24.65 7.03
CA GLY A 146 -4.25 25.59 5.98
C GLY A 146 -3.50 25.44 4.64
N LYS A 147 -2.51 24.55 4.52
CA LYS A 147 -1.77 24.30 3.26
C LYS A 147 -2.39 23.10 2.54
N ASP A 148 -2.76 23.30 1.25
CA ASP A 148 -3.24 22.18 0.42
C ASP A 148 -2.15 21.11 0.28
N ILE A 149 -2.50 19.85 0.55
CA ILE A 149 -1.51 18.74 0.54
C ILE A 149 -0.85 18.55 -0.84
N ARG A 150 -1.51 18.96 -1.92
CA ARG A 150 -0.96 18.91 -3.30
C ARG A 150 0.20 19.89 -3.50
N ASN A 151 0.26 20.96 -2.69
CA ASN A 151 1.34 21.97 -2.74
C ASN A 151 2.47 21.67 -1.73
N ILE A 152 2.38 20.60 -0.95
CA ILE A 152 3.40 20.17 -0.01
C ILE A 152 4.32 19.17 -0.72
N PRO A 153 5.67 19.30 -0.62
CA PRO A 153 6.56 18.26 -1.12
C PRO A 153 6.20 16.89 -0.53
N LEU A 154 6.05 15.87 -1.37
CA LEU A 154 5.52 14.56 -0.97
C LEU A 154 6.32 13.95 0.19
N LYS A 155 7.66 14.08 0.14
CA LYS A 155 8.55 13.60 1.21
C LYS A 155 8.24 14.29 2.55
N VAL A 156 7.96 15.59 2.54
CA VAL A 156 7.64 16.38 3.75
C VAL A 156 6.27 15.96 4.29
N LEU A 157 5.24 15.85 3.43
CA LEU A 157 3.91 15.37 3.82
C LEU A 157 3.98 13.97 4.44
N LEU A 158 4.57 13.01 3.74
CA LEU A 158 4.65 11.62 4.19
C LEU A 158 5.53 11.46 5.44
N SER A 159 6.46 12.38 5.71
CA SER A 159 7.20 12.38 6.98
C SER A 159 6.31 12.64 8.19
N GLN A 160 5.19 13.36 8.01
CA GLN A 160 4.22 13.69 9.06
C GLN A 160 3.19 12.58 9.31
N ILE A 161 3.16 11.54 8.47
CA ILE A 161 2.12 10.51 8.52
C ILE A 161 2.77 9.15 8.80
N SER A 162 2.26 8.41 9.78
CA SER A 162 2.49 6.99 9.95
C SER A 162 1.21 6.25 9.55
N TYR A 163 1.34 5.23 8.72
CA TYR A 163 0.22 4.47 8.20
C TYR A 163 0.39 2.98 8.48
N VAL A 164 -0.63 2.38 9.09
CA VAL A 164 -0.74 0.93 9.26
C VAL A 164 -1.86 0.45 8.35
N PRO A 165 -1.54 -0.20 7.21
CA PRO A 165 -2.53 -0.67 6.26
C PRO A 165 -3.26 -1.91 6.78
N GLN A 166 -4.43 -2.19 6.21
CA GLN A 166 -5.21 -3.40 6.47
C GLN A 166 -4.39 -4.68 6.20
N ASN A 167 -3.64 -4.71 5.10
CA ASN A 167 -2.74 -5.81 4.75
C ASN A 167 -1.32 -5.52 5.25
N ASN A 168 -0.96 -6.14 6.36
CA ASN A 168 0.34 -5.92 7.01
C ASN A 168 1.45 -6.69 6.30
N PHE A 169 2.34 -5.97 5.62
CA PHE A 169 3.53 -6.55 5.01
C PHE A 169 4.73 -6.55 5.97
N LEU A 170 5.38 -7.71 6.10
CA LEU A 170 6.61 -7.87 6.86
C LEU A 170 7.73 -8.39 5.96
N PHE A 171 8.91 -7.83 6.17
CA PHE A 171 10.11 -8.24 5.44
C PHE A 171 10.70 -9.52 6.03
N SER A 172 11.33 -10.35 5.19
CA SER A 172 12.06 -11.56 5.60
C SER A 172 13.37 -11.19 6.30
N THR A 173 13.27 -10.51 7.42
CA THR A 173 14.40 -10.06 8.27
C THR A 173 14.04 -10.25 9.75
N SER A 174 14.86 -9.75 10.69
CA SER A 174 14.56 -9.88 12.12
C SER A 174 13.39 -8.98 12.56
N ILE A 175 12.75 -9.33 13.68
CA ILE A 175 11.68 -8.54 14.31
C ILE A 175 12.15 -7.11 14.55
N GLY A 176 13.33 -6.94 15.16
CA GLY A 176 13.88 -5.61 15.43
C GLY A 176 14.05 -4.77 14.16
N LYS A 177 14.56 -5.36 13.07
CA LYS A 177 14.69 -4.67 11.78
C LYS A 177 13.35 -4.37 11.11
N ASN A 178 12.35 -5.22 11.32
CA ASN A 178 10.99 -4.93 10.85
C ASN A 178 10.38 -3.73 11.56
N ILE A 179 10.56 -3.61 12.88
CA ILE A 179 10.08 -2.46 13.65
C ILE A 179 10.85 -1.19 13.26
N ALA A 180 12.18 -1.27 13.15
CA ALA A 180 13.06 -0.15 12.79
C ALA A 180 12.98 0.28 11.33
N PHE A 181 12.22 -0.41 10.48
CA PHE A 181 12.22 -0.21 9.02
C PHE A 181 11.93 1.24 8.57
N SER A 182 11.13 1.97 9.32
CA SER A 182 10.74 3.35 8.99
C SER A 182 11.72 4.42 9.46
N SER A 183 12.79 4.04 10.16
CA SER A 183 13.70 4.99 10.82
C SER A 183 15.14 4.51 10.72
N GLU A 184 16.06 5.44 10.42
CA GLU A 184 17.50 5.18 10.40
C GLU A 184 18.08 5.40 11.80
N ASN A 185 19.11 4.63 12.17
CA ASN A 185 19.87 4.76 13.42
C ASN A 185 19.03 4.70 14.71
N VAL A 186 18.18 3.68 14.82
CA VAL A 186 17.29 3.45 15.96
C VAL A 186 17.99 2.58 17.00
N ASP A 187 17.96 3.00 18.26
CA ASP A 187 18.48 2.21 19.37
C ASP A 187 17.56 1.02 19.72
N LYS A 188 18.15 -0.01 20.34
CA LYS A 188 17.41 -1.19 20.79
C LYS A 188 16.32 -0.84 21.81
N ASP A 189 16.56 0.17 22.62
CA ASP A 189 15.63 0.64 23.65
C ASP A 189 14.39 1.30 23.00
N ASP A 190 14.57 2.06 21.92
CA ASP A 190 13.46 2.66 21.17
C ASP A 190 12.61 1.59 20.49
N ILE A 191 13.24 0.55 19.93
CA ILE A 191 12.54 -0.59 19.34
C ILE A 191 11.72 -1.32 20.42
N ALA A 192 12.29 -1.54 21.60
CA ALA A 192 11.62 -2.17 22.72
C ALA A 192 10.46 -1.31 23.25
N ALA A 193 10.65 0.02 23.31
CA ALA A 193 9.61 0.95 23.70
C ALA A 193 8.44 0.94 22.73
N ALA A 194 8.69 0.97 21.41
CA ALA A 194 7.65 0.86 20.39
C ALA A 194 6.91 -0.49 20.45
N ALA A 195 7.62 -1.59 20.69
CA ALA A 195 7.02 -2.91 20.87
C ALA A 195 6.15 -2.99 22.14
N LYS A 196 6.52 -2.33 23.24
CA LYS A 196 5.70 -2.23 24.45
C LYS A 196 4.41 -1.47 24.19
N LYS A 197 4.48 -0.36 23.45
CA LYS A 197 3.31 0.47 23.11
C LYS A 197 2.28 -0.27 22.23
N SER A 198 2.74 -1.25 21.47
CA SER A 198 1.90 -2.10 20.61
C SER A 198 1.56 -3.46 21.25
N ASP A 199 1.86 -3.66 22.54
CA ASP A 199 1.67 -4.92 23.27
C ASP A 199 2.33 -6.15 22.60
N LEU A 200 3.49 -5.94 21.98
CA LEU A 200 4.25 -7.00 21.29
C LEU A 200 5.49 -7.45 22.07
N HIS A 201 5.97 -6.64 23.03
CA HIS A 201 7.26 -6.83 23.68
C HIS A 201 7.39 -8.20 24.37
N ASP A 202 6.39 -8.58 25.15
CA ASP A 202 6.44 -9.81 25.94
C ASP A 202 6.39 -11.07 25.05
N ASP A 203 5.63 -11.02 23.96
CA ASP A 203 5.65 -12.07 22.94
C ASP A 203 7.05 -12.25 22.33
N VAL A 204 7.71 -11.12 22.01
CA VAL A 204 9.05 -11.15 21.42
C VAL A 204 10.07 -11.74 22.40
N LEU A 205 9.99 -11.42 23.69
CA LEU A 205 10.89 -11.96 24.70
C LEU A 205 10.75 -13.48 24.90
N GLN A 206 9.56 -14.03 24.64
CA GLN A 206 9.33 -15.48 24.68
C GLN A 206 9.89 -16.22 23.46
N MET A 207 10.26 -15.51 22.39
CA MET A 207 10.84 -16.12 21.19
C MET A 207 12.33 -16.46 21.41
N PRO A 208 12.84 -17.57 20.80
CA PRO A 208 14.19 -18.10 21.08
C PRO A 208 15.34 -17.10 20.88
N LYS A 209 15.18 -16.09 20.01
CA LYS A 209 16.18 -15.07 19.71
C LYS A 209 15.70 -13.65 20.00
N GLY A 210 14.56 -13.48 20.69
CA GLY A 210 13.98 -12.18 20.98
C GLY A 210 13.82 -11.34 19.70
N TYR A 211 14.27 -10.10 19.72
CA TYR A 211 14.24 -9.17 18.60
C TYR A 211 15.07 -9.59 17.37
N GLU A 212 16.02 -10.50 17.52
CA GLU A 212 16.80 -11.08 16.41
C GLU A 212 16.14 -12.30 15.79
N THR A 213 14.94 -12.68 16.24
CA THR A 213 14.14 -13.75 15.62
C THR A 213 13.79 -13.36 14.18
N LEU A 214 14.11 -14.23 13.21
CA LEU A 214 13.80 -14.00 11.82
C LEU A 214 12.32 -14.22 11.55
N VAL A 215 11.73 -13.25 10.89
CA VAL A 215 10.37 -13.33 10.35
C VAL A 215 10.43 -14.02 9.00
N GLY A 216 9.70 -15.11 8.81
CA GLY A 216 9.62 -15.81 7.52
C GLY A 216 8.99 -14.94 6.43
N GLU A 217 8.92 -15.46 5.21
CA GLU A 217 8.28 -14.76 4.09
C GLU A 217 6.88 -14.25 4.51
N ASN A 218 6.64 -12.94 4.32
CA ASN A 218 5.40 -12.28 4.70
C ASN A 218 4.93 -12.53 6.16
N GLY A 219 5.85 -12.87 7.07
CA GLY A 219 5.49 -13.10 8.48
C GLY A 219 4.84 -14.45 8.76
N LEU A 220 5.05 -15.48 7.94
CA LEU A 220 4.45 -16.81 8.09
C LEU A 220 4.70 -17.47 9.46
N SER A 221 5.77 -17.08 10.15
CA SER A 221 6.11 -17.59 11.49
C SER A 221 5.36 -16.90 12.63
N LEU A 222 4.57 -15.86 12.35
CA LEU A 222 3.85 -15.05 13.33
C LEU A 222 2.33 -15.24 13.22
N SER A 223 1.63 -15.12 14.35
CA SER A 223 0.16 -15.05 14.34
C SER A 223 -0.34 -13.76 13.63
N GLY A 224 -1.61 -13.75 13.24
CA GLY A 224 -2.24 -12.57 12.66
C GLY A 224 -2.12 -11.32 13.55
N GLY A 225 -2.43 -11.48 14.84
CA GLY A 225 -2.32 -10.41 15.83
C GLY A 225 -0.88 -9.94 16.04
N GLN A 226 0.10 -10.85 16.07
CA GLN A 226 1.52 -10.46 16.17
C GLN A 226 1.98 -9.65 14.95
N ARG A 227 1.55 -10.02 13.74
CA ARG A 227 1.83 -9.23 12.53
C ARG A 227 1.25 -7.82 12.60
N GLN A 228 -0.01 -7.69 13.05
CA GLN A 228 -0.65 -6.38 13.21
C GLN A 228 0.07 -5.54 14.26
N ARG A 229 0.34 -6.10 15.45
CA ARG A 229 1.06 -5.40 16.51
C ARG A 229 2.47 -4.98 16.11
N MET A 230 3.17 -5.77 15.29
CA MET A 230 4.47 -5.38 14.73
C MET A 230 4.35 -4.19 13.75
N SER A 231 3.33 -4.16 12.92
CA SER A 231 3.08 -3.02 12.00
C SER A 231 2.72 -1.75 12.77
N ILE A 232 1.98 -1.89 13.87
CA ILE A 232 1.69 -0.78 14.80
C ILE A 232 2.98 -0.30 15.48
N ALA A 233 3.82 -1.22 16.00
CA ALA A 233 5.12 -0.85 16.58
C ALA A 233 6.00 -0.05 15.60
N ARG A 234 6.06 -0.50 14.34
CA ARG A 234 6.77 0.22 13.25
C ARG A 234 6.24 1.64 13.05
N ALA A 235 4.93 1.81 13.06
CA ALA A 235 4.30 3.11 12.87
C ALA A 235 4.52 4.04 14.08
N LEU A 236 4.50 3.50 15.29
CA LEU A 236 4.73 4.24 16.54
C LEU A 236 6.18 4.67 16.71
N LEU A 237 7.14 3.87 16.24
CA LEU A 237 8.55 4.22 16.28
C LEU A 237 8.86 5.50 15.49
N LYS A 238 8.16 5.74 14.38
CA LYS A 238 8.32 6.96 13.57
C LYS A 238 7.85 8.23 14.28
N ASP A 239 6.97 8.12 15.26
CA ASP A 239 6.43 9.22 16.08
C ASP A 239 5.88 10.42 15.28
N SER A 240 5.15 10.17 14.21
CA SER A 240 4.59 11.17 13.30
C SER A 240 3.43 11.98 13.92
N GLN A 241 3.12 13.15 13.33
CA GLN A 241 1.99 14.00 13.76
C GLN A 241 0.62 13.34 13.52
N ILE A 242 0.50 12.57 12.44
CA ILE A 242 -0.74 11.87 12.07
C ILE A 242 -0.45 10.36 12.07
N LEU A 243 -1.22 9.60 12.85
CA LEU A 243 -1.23 8.15 12.81
C LEU A 243 -2.53 7.68 12.16
N ILE A 244 -2.42 6.80 11.18
CA ILE A 244 -3.55 6.19 10.49
C ILE A 244 -3.52 4.68 10.74
N LEU A 245 -4.62 4.15 11.26
CA LEU A 245 -4.86 2.72 11.45
C LEU A 245 -6.02 2.30 10.54
N ASP A 246 -5.74 1.58 9.47
CA ASP A 246 -6.75 1.08 8.53
C ASP A 246 -7.02 -0.39 8.82
N ASP A 247 -8.07 -0.67 9.58
CA ASP A 247 -8.48 -2.02 10.06
C ASP A 247 -7.33 -2.81 10.72
N ALA A 248 -6.41 -2.06 11.36
CA ALA A 248 -5.11 -2.56 11.81
C ALA A 248 -5.19 -3.40 13.09
N LEU A 249 -6.37 -3.52 13.71
CA LEU A 249 -6.60 -4.26 14.96
C LEU A 249 -7.56 -5.45 14.77
N SER A 250 -7.97 -5.76 13.56
CA SER A 250 -8.99 -6.77 13.26
C SER A 250 -8.63 -8.20 13.67
N ALA A 251 -7.33 -8.54 13.69
CA ALA A 251 -6.83 -9.85 14.11
C ALA A 251 -6.29 -9.88 15.55
N VAL A 252 -6.46 -8.79 16.29
CA VAL A 252 -6.09 -8.67 17.71
C VAL A 252 -7.31 -8.99 18.56
N ASP A 253 -7.11 -9.67 19.69
CA ASP A 253 -8.19 -9.94 20.65
C ASP A 253 -8.66 -8.65 21.35
N ALA A 254 -9.89 -8.65 21.88
CA ALA A 254 -10.54 -7.48 22.41
C ALA A 254 -9.80 -6.81 23.60
N LYS A 255 -9.14 -7.63 24.44
CA LYS A 255 -8.39 -7.12 25.59
C LYS A 255 -7.15 -6.35 25.11
N THR A 256 -6.34 -6.99 24.29
CA THR A 256 -5.12 -6.40 23.69
C THR A 256 -5.47 -5.17 22.85
N GLU A 257 -6.57 -5.21 22.08
CA GLU A 257 -7.06 -4.04 21.32
C GLU A 257 -7.32 -2.84 22.24
N THR A 258 -8.02 -3.06 23.38
CA THR A 258 -8.32 -2.01 24.34
C THR A 258 -7.05 -1.44 24.98
N GLU A 259 -6.08 -2.29 25.31
CA GLU A 259 -4.79 -1.87 25.90
C GLU A 259 -3.98 -1.01 24.89
N ILE A 260 -3.89 -1.43 23.64
CA ILE A 260 -3.22 -0.66 22.58
C ILE A 260 -3.90 0.70 22.38
N LEU A 261 -5.23 0.75 22.22
CA LEU A 261 -5.96 1.98 22.00
C LEU A 261 -5.85 2.95 23.19
N SER A 262 -5.88 2.43 24.43
CA SER A 262 -5.66 3.23 25.64
C SER A 262 -4.25 3.82 25.67
N SER A 263 -3.22 3.02 25.36
CA SER A 263 -1.84 3.48 25.27
C SER A 263 -1.67 4.56 24.20
N LEU A 264 -2.21 4.33 23.00
CA LEU A 264 -2.16 5.29 21.89
C LEU A 264 -2.77 6.63 22.27
N ARG A 265 -3.93 6.62 22.89
CA ARG A 265 -4.62 7.85 23.32
C ARG A 265 -3.80 8.65 24.32
N LYS A 266 -3.21 7.98 25.31
CA LYS A 266 -2.38 8.61 26.32
C LYS A 266 -1.11 9.25 25.73
N GLU A 267 -0.44 8.53 24.84
CA GLU A 267 0.85 8.96 24.29
C GLU A 267 0.73 9.94 23.12
N ARG A 268 -0.44 10.01 22.49
CA ARG A 268 -0.71 10.86 21.34
C ARG A 268 -1.75 11.95 21.62
N ALA A 269 -1.86 12.38 22.88
CA ALA A 269 -2.84 13.38 23.30
C ALA A 269 -2.70 14.73 22.58
N ASP A 270 -1.54 15.04 22.02
CA ASP A 270 -1.23 16.23 21.23
C ASP A 270 -1.16 15.99 19.72
N LYS A 271 -1.39 14.75 19.27
CA LYS A 271 -1.22 14.29 17.87
C LYS A 271 -2.51 13.70 17.31
N THR A 272 -2.73 13.89 16.02
CA THR A 272 -3.94 13.39 15.35
C THR A 272 -3.86 11.89 15.11
N THR A 273 -4.96 11.18 15.38
CA THR A 273 -5.11 9.77 15.08
C THR A 273 -6.34 9.53 14.22
N MET A 274 -6.25 8.74 13.18
CA MET A 274 -7.36 8.31 12.33
C MET A 274 -7.48 6.79 12.40
N ILE A 275 -8.65 6.28 12.75
CA ILE A 275 -8.92 4.84 12.87
C ILE A 275 -10.07 4.50 11.94
N ALA A 276 -9.78 3.77 10.86
CA ALA A 276 -10.80 3.13 10.06
C ALA A 276 -11.00 1.70 10.59
N ALA A 277 -12.22 1.37 10.98
CA ALA A 277 -12.50 0.08 11.60
C ALA A 277 -13.86 -0.49 11.19
N HIS A 278 -13.95 -1.81 11.26
CA HIS A 278 -15.20 -2.55 11.16
C HIS A 278 -15.82 -2.81 12.54
N ARG A 279 -14.99 -2.91 13.59
CA ARG A 279 -15.44 -3.02 14.98
C ARG A 279 -15.67 -1.63 15.55
N LEU A 280 -16.86 -1.37 16.06
CA LEU A 280 -17.19 -0.07 16.66
C LEU A 280 -16.47 0.16 18.00
N THR A 281 -16.05 -0.92 18.67
CA THR A 281 -15.22 -0.86 19.89
C THR A 281 -13.89 -0.13 19.64
N SER A 282 -13.31 -0.28 18.46
CA SER A 282 -12.04 0.39 18.08
C SER A 282 -12.15 1.92 18.01
N VAL A 283 -13.36 2.45 17.81
CA VAL A 283 -13.60 3.89 17.61
C VAL A 283 -14.54 4.52 18.65
N MET A 284 -15.06 3.74 19.60
CA MET A 284 -16.06 4.24 20.57
C MET A 284 -15.58 5.42 21.38
N ASP A 285 -14.29 5.53 21.58
CA ASP A 285 -13.68 6.62 22.34
C ASP A 285 -13.10 7.74 21.43
N ALA A 286 -13.36 7.71 20.13
CA ALA A 286 -12.93 8.77 19.23
C ALA A 286 -13.70 10.08 19.49
N ASP A 287 -13.00 11.22 19.33
CA ASP A 287 -13.59 12.55 19.49
C ASP A 287 -14.65 12.84 18.43
N LEU A 288 -14.41 12.32 17.23
CA LEU A 288 -15.30 12.42 16.08
C LEU A 288 -15.40 11.06 15.40
N ILE A 289 -16.61 10.57 15.22
CA ILE A 289 -16.90 9.38 14.43
C ILE A 289 -17.69 9.80 13.19
N LEU A 290 -17.27 9.34 12.03
CA LEU A 290 -17.94 9.54 10.76
C LEU A 290 -18.45 8.19 10.24
N VAL A 291 -19.75 8.10 10.04
CA VAL A 291 -20.37 6.93 9.39
C VAL A 291 -20.45 7.19 7.90
N LEU A 292 -19.78 6.33 7.13
CA LEU A 292 -19.74 6.40 5.68
C LEU A 292 -20.70 5.39 5.06
N LYS A 293 -21.46 5.86 4.06
CA LYS A 293 -22.31 5.05 3.22
C LYS A 293 -22.26 5.57 1.77
N ASP A 294 -21.94 4.70 0.83
CA ASP A 294 -21.90 5.00 -0.61
C ASP A 294 -21.07 6.28 -0.93
N GLY A 295 -19.93 6.42 -0.24
CA GLY A 295 -19.01 7.54 -0.42
C GLY A 295 -19.43 8.86 0.23
N GLN A 296 -20.45 8.87 1.09
CA GLN A 296 -20.94 10.05 1.79
C GLN A 296 -20.91 9.87 3.31
N ILE A 297 -20.76 10.98 4.03
CA ILE A 297 -20.91 10.98 5.49
C ILE A 297 -22.40 11.09 5.79
N VAL A 298 -22.99 10.02 6.33
CA VAL A 298 -24.42 9.96 6.67
C VAL A 298 -24.70 10.27 8.14
N GLU A 299 -23.74 9.98 9.03
CA GLU A 299 -23.84 10.32 10.46
C GLU A 299 -22.50 10.85 10.94
N ARG A 300 -22.53 11.79 11.91
CA ARG A 300 -21.32 12.32 12.58
C ARG A 300 -21.60 12.66 14.01
N GLY A 301 -20.65 12.44 14.87
CA GLY A 301 -20.71 12.74 16.30
C GLY A 301 -19.72 11.90 17.08
N ASN A 302 -19.75 12.00 18.40
CA ASN A 302 -19.08 11.03 19.26
C ASN A 302 -19.98 9.82 19.53
N HIS A 303 -19.46 8.81 20.18
CA HIS A 303 -20.17 7.56 20.48
C HIS A 303 -21.56 7.80 21.12
N GLN A 304 -21.63 8.64 22.17
CA GLN A 304 -22.88 8.91 22.87
C GLN A 304 -23.92 9.63 22.00
N GLN A 305 -23.47 10.59 21.19
CA GLN A 305 -24.34 11.32 20.27
C GLN A 305 -24.90 10.40 19.19
N LEU A 306 -24.07 9.52 18.66
CA LEU A 306 -24.50 8.56 17.62
C LEU A 306 -25.43 7.48 18.17
N LEU A 307 -25.23 7.03 19.41
CA LEU A 307 -26.17 6.13 20.07
C LEU A 307 -27.53 6.81 20.31
N ALA A 308 -27.53 8.08 20.76
CA ALA A 308 -28.75 8.84 21.00
C ALA A 308 -29.53 9.19 19.72
N ALA A 309 -28.82 9.31 18.57
CA ALA A 309 -29.44 9.53 17.26
C ALA A 309 -30.18 8.32 16.70
N ASP A 310 -29.98 7.12 17.28
CA ASP A 310 -30.60 5.85 16.94
C ASP A 310 -30.55 5.50 15.42
N GLY A 311 -29.43 5.89 14.76
CA GLY A 311 -29.19 5.64 13.35
C GLY A 311 -28.48 4.31 13.08
N TRP A 312 -27.80 4.24 11.94
CA TRP A 312 -27.04 3.06 11.52
C TRP A 312 -25.95 2.67 12.54
N TYR A 313 -25.29 3.68 13.15
CA TYR A 313 -24.27 3.43 14.15
C TYR A 313 -24.84 2.71 15.39
N ALA A 314 -25.96 3.19 15.91
CA ALA A 314 -26.62 2.60 17.07
C ALA A 314 -27.14 1.19 16.80
N GLU A 315 -27.72 0.97 15.61
CA GLU A 315 -28.15 -0.37 15.16
C GLU A 315 -26.98 -1.35 15.11
N MET A 316 -25.87 -0.92 14.49
CA MET A 316 -24.67 -1.75 14.35
C MET A 316 -24.01 -2.02 15.70
N TRP A 317 -23.98 -1.04 16.61
CA TRP A 317 -23.47 -1.22 17.96
C TRP A 317 -24.22 -2.32 18.70
N ARG A 318 -25.56 -2.23 18.75
CA ARG A 318 -26.41 -3.25 19.38
C ARG A 318 -26.17 -4.64 18.78
N ARG A 319 -25.99 -4.70 17.49
CA ARG A 319 -25.71 -5.97 16.78
C ARG A 319 -24.36 -6.56 17.16
N GLN A 320 -23.30 -5.74 17.22
CA GLN A 320 -21.96 -6.21 17.62
C GLN A 320 -21.93 -6.62 19.09
N GLU A 321 -22.64 -5.88 19.98
CA GLU A 321 -22.75 -6.22 21.39
C GLU A 321 -23.49 -7.56 21.61
N LEU A 322 -24.54 -7.83 20.85
CA LEU A 322 -25.22 -9.13 20.89
C LEU A 322 -24.34 -10.29 20.39
N GLN A 323 -23.57 -10.04 19.32
CA GLN A 323 -22.62 -11.05 18.81
C GLN A 323 -21.51 -11.37 19.82
N ALA A 324 -21.00 -10.39 20.53
CA ALA A 324 -19.99 -10.57 21.56
C ALA A 324 -20.53 -11.45 22.71
N LYS A 325 -21.75 -11.17 23.21
CA LYS A 325 -22.39 -11.97 24.26
C LYS A 325 -22.64 -13.44 23.86
N VAL A 326 -23.06 -13.68 22.62
CA VAL A 326 -23.30 -15.04 22.12
C VAL A 326 -21.97 -15.80 21.92
N GLY A 327 -20.88 -15.11 21.57
CA GLY A 327 -19.55 -15.71 21.46
C GLY A 327 -18.99 -16.15 22.81
N GLU A 328 -19.20 -15.37 23.88
CA GLU A 328 -18.79 -15.73 25.23
C GLU A 328 -19.55 -16.97 25.79
N ASP A 329 -20.84 -17.12 25.47
CA ASP A 329 -21.65 -18.27 25.91
C ASP A 329 -21.29 -19.60 25.18
N THR A 330 -20.51 -19.56 24.11
CA THR A 330 -20.10 -20.76 23.36
C THR A 330 -18.71 -21.26 23.71
N ASP A 331 -17.91 -20.49 24.46
CA ASP A 331 -16.56 -20.84 24.89
C ASP A 331 -16.50 -21.32 26.36
N GLU A 332 -17.64 -21.41 27.09
CA GLU A 332 -17.83 -22.12 28.35
C GLU A 332 -18.37 -23.57 28.12
#